data_78eb6e99a784ea238abe34fb24bd024e
#
_entry.id   78eb6e99a784ea238abe34fb24bd024e
#
_cell.length_a   1.000
_cell.length_b   1.000
_cell.length_c   1.000
_cell.angle_alpha   90.00
_cell.angle_beta   90.00
_cell.angle_gamma   90.00
#
_symmetry.space_group_name_H-M   'P 1'
#
loop_
_entity.id
_entity.type
_entity.pdbx_description
1 polymer ?
#
loop_
_entity_poly.entity_id
_entity_poly.type
_entity_poly.pdbx_seq_one_letter_code
_entity_poly.pdbx_strand_id
1 'polypeptide(L)'
;MSINQLTCHETLVSSSHRVFSADLNEHNTVFGGRILSLVDDTSSIAASRAIHQVQVTATMDHMAFIAPFVMQDAMLIESYVTGTSHRSLEVFVKGLGEHLLTGEQFVGFTCFVTFVTVANPANPPLPKIMPETDEEKFLCSGYADRLVQRKADRNYQKGLFKHLDLN
;
A
#
# COMPACT_ATOMS: atom_id res chain seq x y z
N MET A 1 11.21 -28.44 5.25
CA MET A 1 11.41 -27.01 5.50
C MET A 1 10.04 -26.45 5.89
N SER A 2 9.88 -25.91 7.10
CA SER A 2 8.63 -25.27 7.48
C SER A 2 8.45 -24.04 6.56
N ILE A 3 7.31 -23.97 5.89
CA ILE A 3 6.95 -22.78 5.10
C ILE A 3 6.85 -21.65 6.11
N ASN A 4 7.69 -20.61 5.96
CA ASN A 4 7.61 -19.43 6.80
C ASN A 4 6.24 -18.77 6.54
N GLN A 5 5.42 -18.61 7.57
CA GLN A 5 4.07 -18.04 7.50
C GLN A 5 4.01 -16.83 8.43
N LEU A 6 3.34 -15.79 7.98
CA LEU A 6 3.02 -14.59 8.76
C LEU A 6 1.54 -14.28 8.60
N THR A 7 0.91 -13.78 9.66
CA THR A 7 -0.44 -13.23 9.56
C THR A 7 -0.39 -11.81 8.98
N CYS A 8 -1.51 -11.33 8.42
CA CYS A 8 -1.63 -9.94 8.03
C CYS A 8 -1.34 -9.01 9.22
N HIS A 9 -1.85 -9.37 10.38
CA HIS A 9 -1.68 -8.60 11.63
C HIS A 9 -0.21 -8.46 12.05
N GLU A 10 0.64 -9.47 11.88
CA GLU A 10 2.07 -9.38 12.19
C GLU A 10 2.80 -8.36 11.31
N THR A 11 2.25 -8.01 10.15
CA THR A 11 2.79 -7.00 9.25
C THR A 11 2.14 -5.62 9.38
N LEU A 12 1.06 -5.52 10.18
CA LEU A 12 0.26 -4.30 10.31
C LEU A 12 1.10 -3.12 10.79
N VAL A 13 0.96 -2.02 10.08
CA VAL A 13 1.48 -0.69 10.45
C VAL A 13 0.31 0.27 10.53
N SER A 14 0.27 1.05 11.59
CA SER A 14 -0.71 2.11 11.80
C SER A 14 0.04 3.42 12.07
N SER A 15 -0.29 4.47 11.35
CA SER A 15 0.31 5.80 11.47
C SER A 15 -0.79 6.85 11.50
N SER A 16 -0.73 7.75 12.48
CA SER A 16 -1.69 8.86 12.59
C SER A 16 -1.02 10.18 12.20
N HIS A 17 -1.70 10.97 11.40
CA HIS A 17 -1.28 12.30 10.98
C HIS A 17 -2.42 13.29 11.19
N ARG A 18 -2.15 14.39 11.90
CA ARG A 18 -3.08 15.51 11.98
C ARG A 18 -2.90 16.42 10.77
N VAL A 19 -4.00 16.76 10.13
CA VAL A 19 -3.99 17.64 8.95
C VAL A 19 -3.74 19.09 9.36
N PHE A 20 -2.68 19.69 8.81
CA PHE A 20 -2.33 21.09 8.99
C PHE A 20 -2.40 21.83 7.65
N SER A 21 -2.32 23.17 7.71
CA SER A 21 -2.37 24.03 6.52
C SER A 21 -1.30 23.70 5.47
N ALA A 22 -0.14 23.20 5.89
CA ALA A 22 0.95 22.79 5.00
C ALA A 22 0.63 21.52 4.18
N ASP A 23 -0.37 20.76 4.59
CA ASP A 23 -0.81 19.55 3.87
C ASP A 23 -1.83 19.85 2.77
N LEU A 24 -2.41 21.08 2.74
CA LEU A 24 -3.56 21.42 1.91
C LEU A 24 -3.15 21.94 0.52
N ASN A 25 -4.03 21.68 -0.44
CA ASN A 25 -4.04 22.27 -1.77
C ASN A 25 -4.94 23.53 -1.81
N GLU A 26 -5.09 24.12 -3.01
CA GLU A 26 -5.92 25.28 -3.28
C GLU A 26 -7.42 25.07 -3.03
N HIS A 27 -7.87 23.83 -2.91
CA HIS A 27 -9.25 23.46 -2.60
C HIS A 27 -9.49 23.25 -1.10
N ASN A 28 -8.50 23.54 -0.25
CA ASN A 28 -8.52 23.32 1.20
C ASN A 28 -8.68 21.82 1.60
N THR A 29 -8.25 20.91 0.74
CA THR A 29 -8.17 19.47 1.02
C THR A 29 -6.71 19.01 0.98
N VAL A 30 -6.43 17.89 1.64
CA VAL A 30 -5.06 17.35 1.64
C VAL A 30 -4.63 17.05 0.20
N PHE A 31 -3.44 17.54 -0.15
CA PHE A 31 -2.86 17.34 -1.48
C PHE A 31 -2.61 15.85 -1.74
N GLY A 32 -3.06 15.36 -2.90
CA GLY A 32 -2.94 13.94 -3.26
C GLY A 32 -1.52 13.41 -3.22
N GLY A 33 -0.53 14.22 -3.62
CA GLY A 33 0.89 13.86 -3.53
C GLY A 33 1.37 13.68 -2.08
N ARG A 34 0.78 14.42 -1.12
CA ARG A 34 1.05 14.23 0.31
C ARG A 34 0.52 12.87 0.79
N ILE A 35 -0.70 12.52 0.36
CA ILE A 35 -1.28 11.20 0.66
C ILE A 35 -0.40 10.08 0.10
N LEU A 36 0.03 10.18 -1.18
CA LEU A 36 0.89 9.18 -1.80
C LEU A 36 2.23 9.01 -1.08
N SER A 37 2.83 10.10 -0.59
CA SER A 37 4.06 10.04 0.22
C SER A 37 3.84 9.27 1.51
N LEU A 38 2.75 9.55 2.25
CA LEU A 38 2.41 8.86 3.49
C LEU A 38 2.08 7.37 3.25
N VAL A 39 1.45 7.06 2.12
CA VAL A 39 1.17 5.68 1.69
C VAL A 39 2.47 4.92 1.47
N ASP A 40 3.43 5.50 0.73
CA ASP A 40 4.73 4.85 0.46
C ASP A 40 5.51 4.61 1.76
N ASP A 41 5.62 5.64 2.60
CA ASP A 41 6.28 5.56 3.89
C ASP A 41 5.69 4.43 4.76
N THR A 42 4.37 4.42 4.96
CA THR A 42 3.70 3.47 5.86
C THR A 42 3.73 2.04 5.30
N SER A 43 3.47 1.86 4.01
CA SER A 43 3.48 0.55 3.36
C SER A 43 4.88 -0.06 3.24
N SER A 44 5.92 0.76 3.10
CA SER A 44 7.30 0.30 3.08
C SER A 44 7.72 -0.35 4.41
N ILE A 45 7.19 0.17 5.54
CA ILE A 45 7.43 -0.42 6.87
C ILE A 45 6.73 -1.78 6.98
N ALA A 46 5.48 -1.91 6.51
CA ALA A 46 4.77 -3.18 6.51
C ALA A 46 5.51 -4.23 5.66
N ALA A 47 5.99 -3.83 4.48
CA ALA A 47 6.81 -4.68 3.62
C ALA A 47 8.10 -5.12 4.31
N SER A 48 8.81 -4.20 4.96
CA SER A 48 10.06 -4.48 5.68
C SER A 48 9.87 -5.45 6.84
N ARG A 49 8.78 -5.29 7.62
CA ARG A 49 8.43 -6.22 8.71
C ARG A 49 8.20 -7.64 8.21
N ALA A 50 7.56 -7.78 7.04
CA ALA A 50 7.25 -9.09 6.49
C ALA A 50 8.49 -9.88 6.06
N ILE A 51 9.51 -9.20 5.54
CA ILE A 51 10.57 -9.92 4.81
C ILE A 51 11.99 -9.65 5.30
N HIS A 52 12.25 -8.55 6.01
CA HIS A 52 13.58 -8.14 6.48
C HIS A 52 14.66 -8.17 5.37
N GLN A 53 14.26 -7.81 4.13
CA GLN A 53 15.12 -7.77 2.94
C GLN A 53 15.05 -6.39 2.31
N VAL A 54 16.06 -6.02 1.53
CA VAL A 54 16.03 -4.78 0.75
C VAL A 54 14.98 -4.92 -0.36
N GLN A 55 14.03 -4.00 -0.39
CA GLN A 55 12.98 -3.91 -1.41
C GLN A 55 12.83 -2.49 -1.91
N VAL A 56 12.18 -2.37 -3.05
CA VAL A 56 11.83 -1.09 -3.68
C VAL A 56 10.36 -1.08 -4.05
N THR A 57 9.74 0.09 -4.00
CA THR A 57 8.39 0.32 -4.51
C THR A 57 8.38 0.15 -6.01
N ALA A 58 7.53 -0.74 -6.50
CA ALA A 58 7.42 -1.02 -7.93
C ALA A 58 6.19 -0.38 -8.56
N THR A 59 5.04 -0.45 -7.89
CA THR A 59 3.79 0.17 -8.34
C THR A 59 2.91 0.55 -7.16
N MET A 60 2.10 1.61 -7.35
CA MET A 60 0.90 1.88 -6.58
C MET A 60 -0.28 1.72 -7.52
N ASP A 61 -1.20 0.84 -7.21
CA ASP A 61 -2.35 0.55 -8.07
C ASP A 61 -3.67 0.58 -7.29
N HIS A 62 -4.79 0.65 -8.01
CA HIS A 62 -6.14 0.73 -7.45
C HIS A 62 -6.30 1.86 -6.42
N MET A 63 -5.59 2.99 -6.64
CA MET A 63 -5.74 4.16 -5.79
C MET A 63 -7.13 4.77 -5.99
N ALA A 64 -7.94 4.74 -4.96
CA ALA A 64 -9.28 5.32 -4.92
C ALA A 64 -9.32 6.40 -3.84
N PHE A 65 -9.46 7.67 -4.23
CA PHE A 65 -9.78 8.76 -3.34
C PHE A 65 -11.30 8.79 -3.14
N ILE A 66 -11.77 8.51 -1.92
CA ILE A 66 -13.19 8.29 -1.59
C ILE A 66 -13.79 9.53 -0.96
N ALA A 67 -13.13 10.07 0.09
CA ALA A 67 -13.53 11.31 0.73
C ALA A 67 -12.29 12.17 1.03
N PRO A 68 -12.40 13.51 0.90
CA PRO A 68 -11.29 14.42 1.16
C PRO A 68 -11.03 14.57 2.65
N PHE A 69 -9.75 14.69 3.02
CA PHE A 69 -9.35 15.16 4.34
C PHE A 69 -9.23 16.68 4.33
N VAL A 70 -9.73 17.34 5.36
CA VAL A 70 -9.70 18.79 5.49
C VAL A 70 -8.90 19.23 6.74
N MET A 71 -8.76 20.55 6.90
CA MET A 71 -8.08 21.12 8.06
C MET A 71 -8.67 20.58 9.38
N GLN A 72 -7.81 20.23 10.31
CA GLN A 72 -8.15 19.71 11.64
C GLN A 72 -8.66 18.26 11.67
N ASP A 73 -8.71 17.57 10.54
CA ASP A 73 -8.94 16.13 10.56
C ASP A 73 -7.74 15.38 11.13
N ALA A 74 -7.98 14.20 11.67
CA ALA A 74 -6.98 13.17 11.84
C ALA A 74 -7.06 12.18 10.67
N MET A 75 -5.90 11.82 10.12
CA MET A 75 -5.75 10.78 9.11
C MET A 75 -5.04 9.60 9.74
N LEU A 76 -5.72 8.46 9.86
CA LEU A 76 -5.15 7.19 10.27
C LEU A 76 -4.86 6.37 9.02
N ILE A 77 -3.60 6.01 8.81
CA ILE A 77 -3.18 5.17 7.68
C ILE A 77 -2.81 3.81 8.23
N GLU A 78 -3.50 2.79 7.78
CA GLU A 78 -3.22 1.40 8.10
C GLU A 78 -2.74 0.65 6.86
N SER A 79 -1.70 -0.16 7.02
CA SER A 79 -1.16 -0.98 5.94
C SER A 79 -0.73 -2.35 6.45
N TYR A 80 -0.96 -3.38 5.64
CA TYR A 80 -0.53 -4.75 5.91
C TYR A 80 -0.35 -5.54 4.62
N VAL A 81 0.49 -6.58 4.67
CA VAL A 81 0.76 -7.43 3.51
C VAL A 81 -0.42 -8.36 3.25
N THR A 82 -0.88 -8.40 1.99
CA THR A 82 -2.02 -9.24 1.55
C THR A 82 -1.59 -10.42 0.69
N GLY A 83 -0.35 -10.45 0.22
CA GLY A 83 0.14 -11.57 -0.55
C GLY A 83 1.60 -11.43 -0.98
N THR A 84 2.22 -12.56 -1.25
CA THR A 84 3.61 -12.63 -1.70
C THR A 84 3.73 -13.55 -2.91
N SER A 85 4.73 -13.30 -3.74
CA SER A 85 5.13 -14.14 -4.85
C SER A 85 6.61 -14.48 -4.74
N HIS A 86 7.27 -14.90 -5.83
CA HIS A 86 8.69 -15.28 -5.79
C HIS A 86 9.60 -14.13 -5.30
N ARG A 87 9.35 -12.87 -5.73
CA ARG A 87 10.18 -11.70 -5.41
C ARG A 87 9.37 -10.43 -5.13
N SER A 88 8.07 -10.51 -5.10
CA SER A 88 7.22 -9.34 -4.84
C SER A 88 6.24 -9.63 -3.73
N LEU A 89 5.86 -8.58 -3.03
CA LEU A 89 4.80 -8.59 -2.05
C LEU A 89 3.84 -7.43 -2.31
N GLU A 90 2.59 -7.65 -2.00
CA GLU A 90 1.52 -6.67 -2.11
C GLU A 90 1.14 -6.21 -0.71
N VAL A 91 1.05 -4.91 -0.52
CA VAL A 91 0.57 -4.26 0.70
C VAL A 91 -0.74 -3.55 0.39
N PHE A 92 -1.78 -3.87 1.13
CA PHE A 92 -3.00 -3.06 1.15
C PHE A 92 -2.82 -1.87 2.08
N VAL A 93 -3.35 -0.72 1.67
CA VAL A 93 -3.34 0.51 2.46
C VAL A 93 -4.73 1.13 2.46
N LYS A 94 -5.21 1.50 3.64
CA LYS A 94 -6.42 2.30 3.80
C LYS A 94 -6.12 3.55 4.63
N GLY A 95 -6.72 4.66 4.23
CA GLY A 95 -6.73 5.91 4.98
C GLY A 95 -8.11 6.15 5.58
N LEU A 96 -8.17 6.17 6.90
CA LEU A 96 -9.39 6.50 7.65
C LEU A 96 -9.28 7.92 8.15
N GLY A 97 -10.37 8.68 8.05
CA GLY A 97 -10.47 10.05 8.55
C GLY A 97 -11.32 10.13 9.80
N GLU A 98 -11.00 11.10 10.65
CA GLU A 98 -11.82 11.51 11.77
C GLU A 98 -11.90 13.04 11.80
N HIS A 99 -13.10 13.58 11.77
CA HIS A 99 -13.36 15.00 12.05
C HIS A 99 -13.20 15.24 13.54
N LEU A 100 -12.04 15.74 13.98
CA LEU A 100 -11.69 15.84 15.40
C LEU A 100 -12.63 16.68 16.26
N LEU A 101 -13.43 17.55 15.65
CA LEU A 101 -14.42 18.37 16.38
C LEU A 101 -15.75 17.66 16.60
N THR A 102 -16.07 16.65 15.80
CA THR A 102 -17.35 15.93 15.86
C THR A 102 -17.20 14.46 16.23
N GLY A 103 -16.01 13.88 16.00
CA GLY A 103 -15.73 12.45 16.17
C GLY A 103 -16.28 11.59 15.02
N GLU A 104 -16.80 12.20 13.95
CA GLU A 104 -17.29 11.49 12.77
C GLU A 104 -16.12 10.84 12.03
N GLN A 105 -16.23 9.53 11.72
CA GLN A 105 -15.23 8.77 10.99
C GLN A 105 -15.68 8.49 9.57
N PHE A 106 -14.68 8.43 8.64
CA PHE A 106 -14.93 8.15 7.23
C PHE A 106 -13.76 7.41 6.59
N VAL A 107 -14.01 6.78 5.45
CA VAL A 107 -12.95 6.20 4.61
C VAL A 107 -12.49 7.26 3.62
N GLY A 108 -11.23 7.67 3.70
CA GLY A 108 -10.65 8.69 2.83
C GLY A 108 -10.10 8.12 1.53
N PHE A 109 -9.37 7.01 1.60
CA PHE A 109 -8.82 6.34 0.42
C PHE A 109 -8.48 4.87 0.68
N THR A 110 -8.29 4.12 -0.41
CA THR A 110 -7.69 2.79 -0.40
C THR A 110 -6.73 2.64 -1.58
N CYS A 111 -5.71 1.80 -1.44
CA CYS A 111 -4.84 1.42 -2.55
C CYS A 111 -4.08 0.12 -2.26
N PHE A 112 -3.37 -0.38 -3.29
CA PHE A 112 -2.39 -1.44 -3.15
C PHE A 112 -1.02 -0.94 -3.58
N VAL A 113 0.01 -1.32 -2.83
CA VAL A 113 1.41 -1.03 -3.17
C VAL A 113 2.15 -2.34 -3.36
N THR A 114 2.85 -2.46 -4.47
CA THR A 114 3.68 -3.63 -4.76
C THR A 114 5.14 -3.28 -4.54
N PHE A 115 5.79 -4.05 -3.67
CA PHE A 115 7.24 -4.00 -3.45
C PHE A 115 7.91 -5.18 -4.13
N VAL A 116 9.14 -4.96 -4.60
CA VAL A 116 9.98 -5.99 -5.22
C VAL A 116 11.31 -6.06 -4.49
N THR A 117 11.71 -7.26 -4.08
CA THR A 117 13.01 -7.47 -3.43
C THR A 117 14.16 -7.27 -4.42
N VAL A 118 15.22 -6.62 -3.95
CA VAL A 118 16.48 -6.55 -4.71
C VAL A 118 17.08 -7.95 -4.77
N ALA A 119 17.52 -8.35 -5.97
CA ALA A 119 18.07 -9.69 -6.20
C ALA A 119 19.33 -9.91 -5.36
N ASN A 120 19.27 -10.88 -4.46
CA ASN A 120 20.39 -11.37 -3.66
C ASN A 120 20.22 -12.88 -3.49
N PRO A 121 21.18 -13.71 -3.92
CA PRO A 121 21.13 -15.16 -3.77
C PRO A 121 20.98 -15.65 -2.32
N ALA A 122 21.38 -14.83 -1.34
CA ALA A 122 21.26 -15.14 0.08
C ALA A 122 19.86 -14.86 0.66
N ASN A 123 18.96 -14.22 -0.10
CA ASN A 123 17.63 -13.91 0.39
C ASN A 123 16.80 -15.20 0.57
N PRO A 124 16.18 -15.39 1.74
CA PRO A 124 15.23 -16.49 1.93
C PRO A 124 13.97 -16.28 1.08
N PRO A 125 13.20 -17.35 0.80
CA PRO A 125 11.89 -17.24 0.18
C PRO A 125 10.96 -16.35 0.98
N LEU A 126 10.07 -15.63 0.29
CA LEU A 126 9.08 -14.78 0.95
C LEU A 126 8.05 -15.62 1.71
N PRO A 127 7.56 -15.14 2.87
CA PRO A 127 6.61 -15.88 3.70
C PRO A 127 5.24 -15.98 3.00
N LYS A 128 4.48 -17.02 3.33
CA LYS A 128 3.06 -17.10 2.97
C LYS A 128 2.26 -16.23 3.95
N ILE A 129 1.34 -15.42 3.42
CA ILE A 129 0.49 -14.55 4.24
C ILE A 129 -0.82 -15.28 4.60
N MET A 130 -1.20 -15.18 5.86
CA MET A 130 -2.38 -15.82 6.43
C MET A 130 -3.34 -14.74 6.94
N PRO A 131 -4.54 -14.61 6.34
CA PRO A 131 -5.56 -13.67 6.82
C PRO A 131 -6.28 -14.23 8.07
N GLU A 132 -6.62 -13.33 9.00
CA GLU A 132 -7.35 -13.67 10.23
C GLU A 132 -8.75 -13.06 10.23
N THR A 133 -8.88 -11.76 9.90
CA THR A 133 -10.17 -11.05 9.88
C THR A 133 -10.93 -11.25 8.57
N ASP A 134 -12.20 -10.88 8.53
CA ASP A 134 -13.01 -10.96 7.32
C ASP A 134 -12.56 -9.95 6.25
N GLU A 135 -12.09 -8.76 6.65
CA GLU A 135 -11.46 -7.79 5.74
C GLU A 135 -10.21 -8.40 5.10
N GLU A 136 -9.32 -8.96 5.89
CA GLU A 136 -8.10 -9.59 5.41
C GLU A 136 -8.38 -10.77 4.47
N LYS A 137 -9.35 -11.64 4.84
CA LYS A 137 -9.77 -12.76 3.99
C LYS A 137 -10.28 -12.29 2.64
N PHE A 138 -11.12 -11.25 2.62
CA PHE A 138 -11.63 -10.66 1.38
C PHE A 138 -10.48 -10.12 0.51
N LEU A 139 -9.58 -9.34 1.10
CA LEU A 139 -8.46 -8.72 0.37
C LEU A 139 -7.44 -9.75 -0.12
N CYS A 140 -7.06 -10.71 0.73
CA CYS A 140 -6.12 -11.77 0.36
C CYS A 140 -6.69 -12.70 -0.72
N SER A 141 -8.00 -12.98 -0.72
CA SER A 141 -8.61 -13.82 -1.75
C SER A 141 -8.49 -13.23 -3.16
N GLY A 142 -8.49 -11.90 -3.29
CA GLY A 142 -8.30 -11.21 -4.57
C GLY A 142 -6.84 -11.06 -5.03
N TYR A 143 -5.86 -11.48 -4.22
CA TYR A 143 -4.44 -11.29 -4.53
C TYR A 143 -4.02 -11.93 -5.86
N ALA A 144 -4.47 -13.16 -6.11
CA ALA A 144 -4.10 -13.90 -7.33
C ALA A 144 -4.54 -13.17 -8.61
N ASP A 145 -5.76 -12.64 -8.62
CA ASP A 145 -6.32 -11.91 -9.76
C ASP A 145 -5.57 -10.58 -9.98
N ARG A 146 -5.31 -9.83 -8.90
CA ARG A 146 -4.51 -8.60 -8.98
C ARG A 146 -3.08 -8.87 -9.45
N LEU A 147 -2.49 -10.01 -9.08
CA LEU A 147 -1.16 -10.41 -9.57
C LEU A 147 -1.16 -10.68 -11.08
N VAL A 148 -2.22 -11.32 -11.61
CA VAL A 148 -2.40 -11.54 -13.06
C VAL A 148 -2.53 -10.21 -13.78
N GLN A 149 -3.38 -9.31 -13.27
CA GLN A 149 -3.57 -7.98 -13.85
C GLN A 149 -2.26 -7.19 -13.90
N ARG A 150 -1.50 -7.13 -12.79
CA ARG A 150 -0.20 -6.44 -12.76
C ARG A 150 0.84 -7.01 -13.73
N LYS A 151 0.78 -8.32 -14.02
CA LYS A 151 1.64 -8.91 -15.07
C LYS A 151 1.25 -8.43 -16.47
N ALA A 152 -0.05 -8.33 -16.74
CA ALA A 152 -0.56 -7.78 -18.00
C ALA A 152 -0.17 -6.30 -18.16
N ASP A 153 -0.37 -5.49 -17.12
CA ASP A 153 -0.03 -4.08 -17.12
C ASP A 153 1.48 -3.85 -17.33
N ARG A 154 2.32 -4.68 -16.72
CA ARG A 154 3.78 -4.63 -16.95
C ARG A 154 4.16 -4.91 -18.40
N ASN A 155 3.47 -5.82 -19.06
CA ASN A 155 3.72 -6.11 -20.47
C ASN A 155 3.28 -4.95 -21.35
N TYR A 156 2.14 -4.34 -21.07
CA TYR A 156 1.69 -3.11 -21.72
C TYR A 156 2.70 -1.97 -21.54
N GLN A 157 3.18 -1.74 -20.32
CA GLN A 157 4.17 -0.71 -20.01
C GLN A 157 5.49 -0.91 -20.77
N LYS A 158 5.96 -2.15 -20.91
CA LYS A 158 7.15 -2.45 -21.76
C LYS A 158 6.95 -2.05 -23.22
N GLY A 159 5.74 -2.20 -23.73
CA GLY A 159 5.37 -1.69 -25.05
C GLY A 159 5.39 -0.17 -25.11
N LEU A 160 4.77 0.48 -24.13
CA LEU A 160 4.68 1.93 -24.01
C LEU A 160 6.08 2.58 -23.99
N PHE A 161 7.01 2.04 -23.18
CA PHE A 161 8.37 2.60 -23.06
C PHE A 161 9.13 2.69 -24.39
N LYS A 162 8.80 1.83 -25.36
CA LYS A 162 9.40 1.88 -26.71
C LYS A 162 8.90 3.06 -27.57
N HIS A 163 7.80 3.68 -27.15
CA HIS A 163 7.13 4.75 -27.88
C HIS A 163 7.23 6.10 -27.16
N LEU A 164 7.88 6.15 -25.98
CA LEU A 164 8.10 7.40 -25.29
C LEU A 164 9.19 8.21 -26.00
N ASP A 165 8.88 9.46 -26.29
CA ASP A 165 9.86 10.43 -26.79
C ASP A 165 10.70 10.93 -25.61
N LEU A 166 12.03 10.90 -25.75
CA LEU A 166 13.00 11.35 -24.73
C LEU A 166 13.61 12.71 -25.08
N ASN A 167 13.12 13.41 -26.13
CA ASN A 167 13.61 14.72 -26.56
C ASN A 167 12.93 15.87 -25.82
#